data_8ce13f4191605f75428df3454d0efed5
#
_entry.id   8ce13f4191605f75428df3454d0efed5
#
_cell.length_a   1.000
_cell.length_b   1.000
_cell.length_c   1.000
_cell.angle_alpha   90.00
_cell.angle_beta   90.00
_cell.angle_gamma   90.00
#
_symmetry.space_group_name_H-M   'P 1'
#
loop_
_entity.id
_entity.type
_entity.pdbx_description
1 polymer ?
#
loop_
_entity_poly.entity_id
_entity_poly.type
_entity_poly.pdbx_seq_one_letter_code
_entity_poly.pdbx_strand_id
1 'polypeptide(L)'
;MNFSIKPQLITPAYAAELLKMNTNNRAIRQSKVDALAESMRKGEWELSNDAITISEGNVLLNGQHRLMAVVKSGVPCNFIVYTGAPDSTFDIMDTPSLRKVSDVIQRKGGTNAVRMQATIAAVSRWIDDYENNWETLFRFDNHARGTRREAITYYEEHKDILTKWLNRAAQIVEKNVALLPTTTLAGFAVFLESKLNHSEEKIATFLKELILDGMTSNGTILYARKRLLRNKMKLETLKRGDDIRLLVRAWNDFCLGRQVQIIKMNEDVFVYIRPV
;
A
#
# COMPACT_ATOMS: atom_id res chain seq x y z
N MET A 1 -22.67 32.00 23.64
CA MET A 1 -21.61 31.04 23.25
C MET A 1 -20.60 31.80 22.41
N ASN A 2 -19.38 31.96 22.90
CA ASN A 2 -18.29 32.57 22.10
C ASN A 2 -17.49 31.46 21.41
N PHE A 3 -17.89 31.09 20.21
CA PHE A 3 -17.13 30.15 19.40
C PHE A 3 -16.51 30.85 18.18
N SER A 4 -15.42 30.32 17.67
CA SER A 4 -14.76 30.80 16.46
C SER A 4 -14.40 29.63 15.57
N ILE A 5 -14.66 29.77 14.28
CA ILE A 5 -14.25 28.81 13.23
C ILE A 5 -13.51 29.60 12.16
N LYS A 6 -12.22 29.35 11.98
CA LYS A 6 -11.39 30.06 10.99
C LYS A 6 -10.24 29.22 10.47
N PRO A 7 -9.78 29.47 9.22
CA PRO A 7 -8.51 28.95 8.78
C PRO A 7 -7.36 29.52 9.61
N GLN A 8 -6.41 28.67 10.00
CA GLN A 8 -5.24 29.06 10.75
C GLN A 8 -4.02 28.25 10.36
N LEU A 9 -2.88 28.93 10.20
CA LEU A 9 -1.59 28.26 10.01
C LEU A 9 -1.13 27.72 11.38
N ILE A 10 -0.91 26.42 11.44
CA ILE A 10 -0.41 25.72 12.62
C ILE A 10 1.05 25.38 12.38
N THR A 11 1.93 26.03 13.14
CA THR A 11 3.36 25.71 13.17
C THR A 11 3.62 24.50 14.07
N PRO A 12 4.76 23.79 13.93
CA PRO A 12 5.15 22.70 14.82
C PRO A 12 5.14 23.07 16.31
N ALA A 13 5.63 24.28 16.64
CA ALA A 13 5.63 24.76 18.01
C ALA A 13 4.20 24.99 18.54
N TYR A 14 3.33 25.58 17.73
CA TYR A 14 1.95 25.80 18.12
C TYR A 14 1.15 24.49 18.19
N ALA A 15 1.43 23.53 17.28
CA ALA A 15 0.85 22.20 17.36
C ALA A 15 1.22 21.47 18.67
N ALA A 16 2.46 21.61 19.12
CA ALA A 16 2.91 21.04 20.40
C ALA A 16 2.18 21.67 21.60
N GLU A 17 1.91 22.99 21.57
CA GLU A 17 1.10 23.66 22.63
C GLU A 17 -0.35 23.14 22.60
N LEU A 18 -0.98 23.03 21.46
CA LEU A 18 -2.34 22.51 21.33
C LEU A 18 -2.45 21.05 21.82
N LEU A 19 -1.41 20.26 21.63
CA LEU A 19 -1.36 18.87 22.11
C LEU A 19 -1.32 18.76 23.63
N LYS A 20 -0.93 19.80 24.40
CA LYS A 20 -1.02 19.81 25.85
C LYS A 20 -2.47 19.76 26.35
N MET A 21 -3.42 20.21 25.52
CA MET A 21 -4.86 20.16 25.78
C MET A 21 -5.47 18.77 25.49
N ASN A 22 -4.67 17.78 25.06
CA ASN A 22 -5.11 16.45 24.68
C ASN A 22 -5.21 15.53 25.90
N THR A 23 -6.31 15.55 26.64
CA THR A 23 -6.47 14.80 27.88
C THR A 23 -7.21 13.48 27.75
N ASN A 24 -8.25 13.39 26.90
CA ASN A 24 -9.18 12.26 26.86
C ASN A 24 -9.42 11.67 25.44
N ASN A 25 -8.52 11.88 24.52
CA ASN A 25 -8.68 11.32 23.19
C ASN A 25 -8.25 9.84 23.14
N ARG A 26 -8.75 9.14 22.11
CA ARG A 26 -8.39 7.75 21.84
C ARG A 26 -6.87 7.56 21.67
N ALA A 27 -6.41 6.32 21.82
CA ALA A 27 -5.02 5.95 21.61
C ALA A 27 -4.50 6.38 20.22
N ILE A 28 -3.28 6.88 20.20
CA ILE A 28 -2.61 7.35 18.99
C ILE A 28 -2.24 6.17 18.12
N ARG A 29 -2.59 6.25 16.83
CA ARG A 29 -2.14 5.30 15.82
C ARG A 29 -0.93 5.89 15.11
N GLN A 30 0.27 5.39 15.46
CA GLN A 30 1.53 5.93 14.96
C GLN A 30 1.60 5.89 13.43
N SER A 31 1.16 4.80 12.80
CA SER A 31 1.11 4.68 11.33
C SER A 31 0.28 5.78 10.63
N LYS A 32 -0.79 6.26 11.30
CA LYS A 32 -1.58 7.39 10.79
C LYS A 32 -0.83 8.71 10.90
N VAL A 33 -0.11 8.91 11.99
CA VAL A 33 0.74 10.11 12.19
C VAL A 33 1.84 10.13 11.14
N ASP A 34 2.48 8.99 10.89
CA ASP A 34 3.58 8.86 9.94
C ASP A 34 3.14 9.16 8.51
N ALA A 35 2.01 8.60 8.08
CA ALA A 35 1.45 8.85 6.77
C ALA A 35 1.07 10.33 6.55
N LEU A 36 0.47 10.97 7.56
CA LEU A 36 0.14 12.40 7.50
C LEU A 36 1.39 13.28 7.47
N ALA A 37 2.40 12.96 8.29
CA ALA A 37 3.65 13.70 8.33
C ALA A 37 4.41 13.60 7.00
N GLU A 38 4.38 12.45 6.35
CA GLU A 38 4.98 12.27 5.03
C GLU A 38 4.27 13.09 3.95
N SER A 39 2.94 13.07 3.94
CA SER A 39 2.15 13.91 3.04
C SER A 39 2.43 15.41 3.23
N MET A 40 2.58 15.86 4.48
CA MET A 40 2.97 17.25 4.79
C MET A 40 4.36 17.60 4.27
N ARG A 41 5.36 16.71 4.45
CA ARG A 41 6.73 16.93 3.92
C ARG A 41 6.78 17.00 2.39
N LYS A 42 5.94 16.24 1.72
CA LYS A 42 5.80 16.25 0.26
C LYS A 42 4.98 17.43 -0.29
N GLY A 43 4.46 18.28 0.59
CA GLY A 43 3.63 19.42 0.17
C GLY A 43 2.24 19.01 -0.35
N GLU A 44 1.80 17.81 -0.05
CA GLU A 44 0.50 17.26 -0.49
C GLU A 44 -0.65 17.59 0.49
N TRP A 45 -0.33 18.35 1.55
CA TRP A 45 -1.34 18.77 2.52
C TRP A 45 -2.25 19.83 1.91
N GLU A 46 -3.55 19.59 1.95
CA GLU A 46 -4.59 20.54 1.52
C GLU A 46 -5.52 20.87 2.68
N LEU A 47 -5.97 22.12 2.73
CA LEU A 47 -6.97 22.55 3.70
C LEU A 47 -8.26 21.77 3.47
N SER A 48 -8.73 21.09 4.50
CA SER A 48 -10.00 20.35 4.48
C SER A 48 -10.99 20.94 5.50
N ASN A 49 -12.24 20.49 5.40
CA ASN A 49 -13.28 20.85 6.38
C ASN A 49 -13.15 20.11 7.73
N ASP A 50 -12.17 19.21 7.86
CA ASP A 50 -11.89 18.51 9.13
C ASP A 50 -11.20 19.45 10.12
N ALA A 51 -11.96 20.11 10.99
CA ALA A 51 -11.44 21.07 11.93
C ALA A 51 -10.58 20.43 13.04
N ILE A 52 -9.55 21.16 13.47
CA ILE A 52 -8.99 21.00 14.81
C ILE A 52 -9.99 21.61 15.76
N THR A 53 -10.53 20.82 16.70
CA THR A 53 -11.61 21.28 17.59
C THR A 53 -11.16 21.34 19.01
N ILE A 54 -11.34 22.52 19.64
CA ILE A 54 -10.99 22.81 21.04
C ILE A 54 -12.26 23.24 21.73
N SER A 55 -12.55 22.63 22.86
CA SER A 55 -13.73 22.98 23.66
C SER A 55 -13.60 24.30 24.36
N GLU A 56 -14.74 24.81 24.91
CA GLU A 56 -14.77 25.98 25.79
C GLU A 56 -13.97 25.76 27.09
N GLY A 57 -13.79 24.48 27.51
CA GLY A 57 -12.94 24.06 28.61
C GLY A 57 -11.46 23.91 28.25
N ASN A 58 -11.01 24.37 27.07
CA ASN A 58 -9.64 24.20 26.56
C ASN A 58 -9.18 22.72 26.43
N VAL A 59 -10.10 21.83 26.10
CA VAL A 59 -9.79 20.42 25.80
C VAL A 59 -9.74 20.21 24.29
N LEU A 60 -8.70 19.54 23.81
CA LEU A 60 -8.61 19.14 22.40
C LEU A 60 -9.59 18.00 22.13
N LEU A 61 -10.71 18.28 21.47
CA LEU A 61 -11.74 17.30 21.14
C LEU A 61 -11.42 16.53 19.85
N ASN A 62 -10.80 17.18 18.84
CA ASN A 62 -10.43 16.55 17.59
C ASN A 62 -9.13 17.12 17.03
N GLY A 63 -8.39 16.27 16.29
CA GLY A 63 -7.20 16.71 15.55
C GLY A 63 -5.87 16.20 16.06
N GLN A 64 -5.81 15.39 17.14
CA GLN A 64 -4.57 14.93 17.75
C GLN A 64 -3.57 14.33 16.75
N HIS A 65 -3.99 13.44 15.84
CA HIS A 65 -3.09 12.82 14.85
C HIS A 65 -2.52 13.84 13.84
N ARG A 66 -3.32 14.84 13.45
CA ARG A 66 -2.91 15.91 12.55
C ARG A 66 -1.90 16.84 13.20
N LEU A 67 -2.14 17.24 14.45
CA LEU A 67 -1.21 18.06 15.22
C LEU A 67 0.11 17.31 15.46
N MET A 68 0.06 16.03 15.80
CA MET A 68 1.27 15.21 15.93
C MET A 68 2.02 15.08 14.62
N ALA A 69 1.32 14.99 13.49
CA ALA A 69 1.94 14.97 12.16
C ALA A 69 2.63 16.29 11.82
N VAL A 70 2.05 17.44 12.19
CA VAL A 70 2.71 18.75 12.06
C VAL A 70 4.00 18.79 12.87
N VAL A 71 3.97 18.36 14.13
CA VAL A 71 5.18 18.29 14.98
C VAL A 71 6.22 17.37 14.35
N LYS A 72 5.82 16.18 13.90
CA LYS A 72 6.72 15.18 13.33
C LYS A 72 7.29 15.57 11.98
N SER A 73 6.48 16.22 11.12
CA SER A 73 6.92 16.66 9.80
C SER A 73 7.86 17.85 9.85
N GLY A 74 7.73 18.70 10.86
CA GLY A 74 8.39 20.00 10.94
C GLY A 74 7.79 21.06 10.01
N VAL A 75 6.71 20.75 9.28
CA VAL A 75 6.11 21.60 8.24
C VAL A 75 4.87 22.31 8.77
N PRO A 76 4.82 23.65 8.73
CA PRO A 76 3.61 24.41 9.06
C PRO A 76 2.49 24.09 8.05
N CYS A 77 1.28 23.86 8.54
CA CYS A 77 0.11 23.54 7.69
C CYS A 77 -1.11 24.36 8.08
N ASN A 78 -1.96 24.66 7.09
CA ASN A 78 -3.24 25.32 7.32
C ASN A 78 -4.30 24.33 7.76
N PHE A 79 -5.09 24.68 8.76
CA PHE A 79 -6.25 23.93 9.26
C PHE A 79 -7.43 24.85 9.49
N ILE A 80 -8.64 24.33 9.40
CA ILE A 80 -9.79 24.95 10.05
C ILE A 80 -9.65 24.70 11.55
N VAL A 81 -9.69 25.75 12.37
CA VAL A 81 -9.67 25.66 13.83
C VAL A 81 -11.02 26.11 14.37
N TYR A 82 -11.67 25.22 15.12
CA TYR A 82 -12.91 25.49 15.84
C TYR A 82 -12.59 25.58 17.33
N THR A 83 -12.74 26.75 17.92
CA THR A 83 -12.58 26.99 19.35
C THR A 83 -13.91 27.34 20.01
N GLY A 84 -14.04 27.02 21.28
CA GLY A 84 -15.28 27.28 22.06
C GLY A 84 -16.40 26.26 21.72
N ALA A 85 -16.04 25.05 21.30
CA ALA A 85 -17.02 23.99 21.11
C ALA A 85 -17.56 23.54 22.50
N PRO A 86 -18.86 23.24 22.66
CA PRO A 86 -19.35 22.57 23.85
C PRO A 86 -18.63 21.25 24.09
N ASP A 87 -18.33 20.92 25.36
CA ASP A 87 -17.65 19.64 25.68
C ASP A 87 -18.44 18.42 25.21
N SER A 88 -19.78 18.48 25.22
CA SER A 88 -20.67 17.45 24.67
C SER A 88 -20.52 17.21 23.17
N THR A 89 -19.88 18.11 22.46
CA THR A 89 -19.57 17.94 21.02
C THR A 89 -18.71 16.69 20.78
N PHE A 90 -17.90 16.29 21.76
CA PHE A 90 -17.08 15.08 21.65
C PHE A 90 -17.92 13.82 21.39
N ASP A 91 -19.07 13.68 22.03
CA ASP A 91 -19.92 12.50 21.95
C ASP A 91 -20.64 12.35 20.60
N ILE A 92 -20.86 13.47 19.92
CA ILE A 92 -21.56 13.52 18.63
C ILE A 92 -20.62 13.72 17.43
N MET A 93 -19.32 13.90 17.68
CA MET A 93 -18.35 14.01 16.58
C MET A 93 -18.19 12.69 15.89
N ASP A 94 -18.67 12.62 14.64
CA ASP A 94 -18.33 11.55 13.74
C ASP A 94 -16.80 11.47 13.61
N THR A 95 -16.28 10.30 13.85
CA THR A 95 -14.88 10.02 13.60
C THR A 95 -14.73 9.72 12.13
N PRO A 96 -14.37 10.69 11.27
CA PRO A 96 -14.26 10.41 9.84
C PRO A 96 -13.23 9.30 9.66
N SER A 97 -13.68 8.16 9.17
CA SER A 97 -12.73 7.18 8.65
C SER A 97 -12.05 7.84 7.46
N LEU A 98 -10.72 7.85 7.45
CA LEU A 98 -9.98 8.34 6.28
C LEU A 98 -10.52 7.61 5.04
N ARG A 99 -10.97 8.35 4.04
CA ARG A 99 -11.36 7.79 2.74
C ARG A 99 -10.22 6.95 2.21
N LYS A 100 -10.50 5.69 1.90
CA LYS A 100 -9.52 4.78 1.32
C LYS A 100 -9.26 5.18 -0.14
N VAL A 101 -8.14 4.73 -0.68
CA VAL A 101 -7.87 4.89 -2.13
C VAL A 101 -8.99 4.26 -2.96
N SER A 102 -9.53 3.11 -2.52
CA SER A 102 -10.69 2.45 -3.16
C SER A 102 -11.92 3.34 -3.25
N ASP A 103 -12.20 4.17 -2.23
CA ASP A 103 -13.36 5.07 -2.24
C ASP A 103 -13.21 6.16 -3.31
N VAL A 104 -11.97 6.65 -3.50
CA VAL A 104 -11.66 7.63 -4.54
C VAL A 104 -11.75 6.99 -5.94
N ILE A 105 -11.21 5.78 -6.11
CA ILE A 105 -11.28 5.03 -7.37
C ILE A 105 -12.76 4.79 -7.75
N GLN A 106 -13.59 4.35 -6.80
CA GLN A 106 -15.01 4.11 -7.02
C GLN A 106 -15.74 5.40 -7.43
N ARG A 107 -15.46 6.51 -6.74
CA ARG A 107 -16.03 7.82 -7.09
C ARG A 107 -15.66 8.29 -8.50
N LYS A 108 -14.47 7.92 -8.99
CA LYS A 108 -14.00 8.19 -10.36
C LYS A 108 -14.51 7.17 -11.39
N GLY A 109 -15.49 6.36 -11.05
CA GLY A 109 -16.09 5.35 -11.93
C GLY A 109 -15.24 4.10 -12.13
N GLY A 110 -14.22 3.88 -11.30
CA GLY A 110 -13.38 2.67 -11.35
C GLY A 110 -14.14 1.45 -10.81
N THR A 111 -14.03 0.34 -11.52
CA THR A 111 -14.57 -0.97 -11.09
C THR A 111 -13.56 -1.71 -10.21
N ASN A 112 -14.06 -2.68 -9.41
CA ASN A 112 -13.20 -3.49 -8.52
C ASN A 112 -12.26 -2.67 -7.61
N ALA A 113 -12.71 -1.51 -7.14
CA ALA A 113 -11.89 -0.49 -6.47
C ALA A 113 -11.03 -1.04 -5.31
N VAL A 114 -11.54 -1.98 -4.51
CA VAL A 114 -10.79 -2.61 -3.40
C VAL A 114 -9.63 -3.45 -3.92
N ARG A 115 -9.88 -4.28 -4.95
CA ARG A 115 -8.82 -5.08 -5.58
C ARG A 115 -7.82 -4.17 -6.30
N MET A 116 -8.29 -3.11 -6.94
CA MET A 116 -7.47 -2.12 -7.61
C MET A 116 -6.52 -1.44 -6.61
N GLN A 117 -7.02 -0.98 -5.47
CA GLN A 117 -6.18 -0.43 -4.38
C GLN A 117 -5.11 -1.43 -3.93
N ALA A 118 -5.47 -2.71 -3.73
CA ALA A 118 -4.51 -3.73 -3.33
C ALA A 118 -3.47 -4.03 -4.41
N THR A 119 -3.86 -3.97 -5.70
CA THR A 119 -2.95 -4.11 -6.84
C THR A 119 -1.96 -2.96 -6.89
N ILE A 120 -2.42 -1.71 -6.75
CA ILE A 120 -1.56 -0.52 -6.70
C ILE A 120 -0.55 -0.64 -5.55
N ALA A 121 -1.01 -1.03 -4.35
CA ALA A 121 -0.11 -1.24 -3.21
C ALA A 121 0.93 -2.34 -3.48
N ALA A 122 0.58 -3.38 -4.23
CA ALA A 122 1.54 -4.40 -4.66
C ALA A 122 2.55 -3.84 -5.66
N VAL A 123 2.10 -3.11 -6.69
CA VAL A 123 2.99 -2.48 -7.68
C VAL A 123 3.94 -1.49 -7.02
N SER A 124 3.44 -0.59 -6.17
CA SER A 124 4.26 0.40 -5.48
C SER A 124 5.36 -0.27 -4.64
N ARG A 125 5.05 -1.42 -4.02
CA ARG A 125 6.05 -2.20 -3.29
C ARG A 125 7.14 -2.75 -4.22
N TRP A 126 6.76 -3.28 -5.38
CA TRP A 126 7.72 -3.79 -6.36
C TRP A 126 8.65 -2.70 -6.88
N ILE A 127 8.08 -1.51 -7.18
CA ILE A 127 8.85 -0.36 -7.66
C ILE A 127 9.81 0.13 -6.58
N ASP A 128 9.32 0.32 -5.35
CA ASP A 128 10.13 0.81 -4.23
C ASP A 128 11.28 -0.15 -3.89
N ASP A 129 11.00 -1.47 -3.83
CA ASP A 129 12.01 -2.49 -3.60
C ASP A 129 13.05 -2.51 -4.73
N TYR A 130 12.64 -2.33 -5.98
CA TYR A 130 13.53 -2.30 -7.12
C TYR A 130 14.42 -1.05 -7.15
N GLU A 131 13.88 0.13 -6.83
CA GLU A 131 14.60 1.40 -6.91
C GLU A 131 15.49 1.67 -5.70
N ASN A 132 15.05 1.30 -4.51
CA ASN A 132 15.67 1.72 -3.26
C ASN A 132 16.31 0.60 -2.45
N ASN A 133 15.95 -0.66 -2.69
CA ASN A 133 16.33 -1.79 -1.85
C ASN A 133 16.73 -3.02 -2.65
N TRP A 134 17.34 -2.83 -3.81
CA TRP A 134 17.71 -3.95 -4.69
C TRP A 134 18.61 -5.02 -4.02
N GLU A 135 19.39 -4.67 -3.01
CA GLU A 135 20.20 -5.60 -2.21
C GLU A 135 19.40 -6.32 -1.11
N THR A 136 18.26 -5.76 -0.72
CA THR A 136 17.43 -6.27 0.38
C THR A 136 15.98 -6.47 -0.04
N LEU A 137 15.76 -6.87 -1.32
CA LEU A 137 14.44 -7.17 -1.87
C LEU A 137 13.59 -7.93 -0.84
N PHE A 138 12.42 -7.31 -0.50
CA PHE A 138 11.44 -7.85 0.44
C PHE A 138 11.79 -7.74 1.93
N ARG A 139 12.34 -6.62 2.37
CA ARG A 139 12.11 -6.21 3.74
C ARG A 139 10.62 -6.00 3.94
N PHE A 140 9.99 -6.96 4.62
CA PHE A 140 8.58 -6.86 5.05
C PHE A 140 8.48 -5.95 6.27
N ASP A 141 9.04 -4.75 6.17
CA ASP A 141 8.78 -3.70 7.13
C ASP A 141 7.36 -3.14 6.89
N ASN A 142 6.74 -2.68 7.97
CA ASN A 142 5.39 -2.13 7.92
C ASN A 142 5.38 -0.66 7.48
N HIS A 143 6.42 -0.17 6.79
CA HIS A 143 6.45 1.20 6.34
C HIS A 143 5.44 1.39 5.20
N ALA A 144 4.63 2.43 5.36
CA ALA A 144 3.71 2.85 4.30
C ALA A 144 4.55 3.31 3.10
N ARG A 145 4.53 2.53 2.02
CA ARG A 145 5.23 2.84 0.79
C ARG A 145 4.35 3.73 -0.07
N GLY A 146 4.69 4.99 -0.10
CA GLY A 146 3.94 6.01 -0.82
C GLY A 146 2.74 6.59 -0.05
N THR A 147 2.34 7.76 -0.49
CA THR A 147 1.18 8.48 0.04
C THR A 147 -0.10 8.04 -0.67
N ARG A 148 -1.25 8.38 -0.09
CA ARG A 148 -2.55 8.17 -0.75
C ARG A 148 -2.64 8.93 -2.08
N ARG A 149 -2.05 10.13 -2.18
CA ARG A 149 -2.05 10.93 -3.40
C ARG A 149 -1.26 10.24 -4.50
N GLU A 150 -0.06 9.77 -4.21
CA GLU A 150 0.75 9.00 -5.15
C GLU A 150 0.00 7.77 -5.67
N ALA A 151 -0.70 7.03 -4.80
CA ALA A 151 -1.49 5.88 -5.22
C ALA A 151 -2.65 6.26 -6.15
N ILE A 152 -3.29 7.42 -5.93
CA ILE A 152 -4.36 7.93 -6.79
C ILE A 152 -3.79 8.41 -8.13
N THR A 153 -2.69 9.15 -8.11
CA THR A 153 -1.98 9.60 -9.33
C THR A 153 -1.54 8.39 -10.15
N TYR A 154 -0.93 7.39 -9.50
CA TYR A 154 -0.54 6.16 -10.18
C TYR A 154 -1.75 5.44 -10.83
N TYR A 155 -2.89 5.41 -10.15
CA TYR A 155 -4.13 4.87 -10.75
C TYR A 155 -4.55 5.62 -12.00
N GLU A 156 -4.53 6.95 -11.96
CA GLU A 156 -4.95 7.79 -13.09
C GLU A 156 -4.08 7.61 -14.32
N GLU A 157 -2.77 7.56 -14.10
CA GLU A 157 -1.78 7.40 -15.16
C GLU A 157 -1.73 5.97 -15.74
N HIS A 158 -2.07 4.95 -14.93
CA HIS A 158 -1.86 3.54 -15.29
C HIS A 158 -3.17 2.72 -15.27
N LYS A 159 -4.33 3.36 -15.33
CA LYS A 159 -5.64 2.72 -15.21
C LYS A 159 -5.83 1.52 -16.13
N ASP A 160 -5.41 1.67 -17.38
CA ASP A 160 -5.65 0.65 -18.42
C ASP A 160 -4.80 -0.61 -18.17
N ILE A 161 -3.53 -0.45 -17.90
CA ILE A 161 -2.63 -1.58 -17.60
C ILE A 161 -3.00 -2.27 -16.28
N LEU A 162 -3.39 -1.51 -15.25
CA LEU A 162 -3.87 -2.03 -13.97
C LEU A 162 -5.15 -2.87 -14.17
N THR A 163 -6.10 -2.34 -14.94
CA THR A 163 -7.37 -3.03 -15.23
C THR A 163 -7.13 -4.29 -16.06
N LYS A 164 -6.29 -4.20 -17.09
CA LYS A 164 -5.89 -5.32 -17.93
C LYS A 164 -5.35 -6.48 -17.09
N TRP A 165 -4.34 -6.21 -16.28
CA TRP A 165 -3.68 -7.27 -15.52
C TRP A 165 -4.52 -7.80 -14.35
N LEU A 166 -5.33 -6.94 -13.72
CA LEU A 166 -6.25 -7.42 -12.67
C LEU A 166 -7.29 -8.38 -13.23
N ASN A 167 -7.87 -8.08 -14.39
CA ASN A 167 -8.82 -8.95 -15.08
C ASN A 167 -8.14 -10.25 -15.57
N ARG A 168 -6.97 -10.15 -16.16
CA ARG A 168 -6.23 -11.30 -16.68
C ARG A 168 -5.76 -12.25 -15.58
N ALA A 169 -5.24 -11.72 -14.49
CA ALA A 169 -4.89 -12.52 -13.31
C ALA A 169 -6.12 -13.19 -12.70
N ALA A 170 -7.26 -12.49 -12.65
CA ALA A 170 -8.52 -13.07 -12.19
C ALA A 170 -8.96 -14.26 -13.06
N GLN A 171 -8.91 -14.12 -14.39
CA GLN A 171 -9.26 -15.20 -15.32
C GLN A 171 -8.35 -16.42 -15.20
N ILE A 172 -7.04 -16.21 -14.97
CA ILE A 172 -6.09 -17.32 -14.76
C ILE A 172 -6.39 -18.05 -13.46
N VAL A 173 -6.76 -17.31 -12.41
CA VAL A 173 -7.00 -17.88 -11.07
C VAL A 173 -8.41 -18.48 -10.92
N GLU A 174 -9.42 -17.97 -11.65
CA GLU A 174 -10.84 -18.30 -11.46
C GLU A 174 -11.13 -19.81 -11.51
N LYS A 175 -10.45 -20.52 -12.40
CA LYS A 175 -10.63 -21.96 -12.61
C LYS A 175 -9.62 -22.83 -11.86
N ASN A 176 -8.80 -22.22 -10.98
CA ASN A 176 -7.66 -22.90 -10.37
C ASN A 176 -7.52 -22.53 -8.89
N VAL A 177 -6.68 -23.28 -8.18
CA VAL A 177 -6.31 -22.94 -6.81
C VAL A 177 -5.50 -21.66 -6.84
N ALA A 178 -5.99 -20.61 -6.18
CA ALA A 178 -5.26 -19.36 -6.02
C ALA A 178 -4.03 -19.57 -5.14
N LEU A 179 -2.89 -19.84 -5.75
CA LEU A 179 -1.60 -20.05 -5.06
C LEU A 179 -1.10 -18.77 -4.39
N LEU A 180 -1.36 -17.63 -5.03
CA LEU A 180 -1.08 -16.27 -4.56
C LEU A 180 -2.32 -15.40 -4.73
N PRO A 181 -2.46 -14.30 -3.95
CA PRO A 181 -3.54 -13.35 -4.17
C PRO A 181 -3.54 -12.81 -5.61
N THR A 182 -4.71 -12.74 -6.24
CA THR A 182 -4.87 -12.20 -7.61
C THR A 182 -4.25 -10.81 -7.75
N THR A 183 -4.38 -9.97 -6.72
CA THR A 183 -3.80 -8.62 -6.67
C THR A 183 -2.27 -8.62 -6.61
N THR A 184 -1.66 -9.63 -6.01
CA THR A 184 -0.20 -9.83 -6.01
C THR A 184 0.30 -10.20 -7.41
N LEU A 185 -0.38 -11.14 -8.08
CA LEU A 185 -0.05 -11.55 -9.45
C LEU A 185 -0.24 -10.40 -10.44
N ALA A 186 -1.35 -9.67 -10.32
CA ALA A 186 -1.63 -8.49 -11.15
C ALA A 186 -0.58 -7.40 -10.92
N GLY A 187 -0.25 -7.09 -9.67
CA GLY A 187 0.77 -6.10 -9.34
C GLY A 187 2.15 -6.46 -9.85
N PHE A 188 2.53 -7.74 -9.77
CA PHE A 188 3.77 -8.24 -10.35
C PHE A 188 3.79 -8.07 -11.87
N ALA A 189 2.72 -8.42 -12.56
CA ALA A 189 2.61 -8.28 -14.00
C ALA A 189 2.66 -6.82 -14.47
N VAL A 190 1.96 -5.91 -13.77
CA VAL A 190 2.04 -4.47 -14.04
C VAL A 190 3.47 -3.97 -13.88
N PHE A 191 4.15 -4.34 -12.80
CA PHE A 191 5.55 -3.97 -12.57
C PHE A 191 6.47 -4.47 -13.70
N LEU A 192 6.36 -5.73 -14.09
CA LEU A 192 7.17 -6.31 -15.16
C LEU A 192 6.96 -5.60 -16.51
N GLU A 193 5.71 -5.27 -16.86
CA GLU A 193 5.41 -4.62 -18.13
C GLU A 193 5.75 -3.12 -18.10
N SER A 194 5.33 -2.39 -17.06
CA SER A 194 5.46 -0.92 -17.04
C SER A 194 6.85 -0.44 -16.65
N LYS A 195 7.56 -1.14 -15.77
CA LYS A 195 8.86 -0.72 -15.25
C LYS A 195 10.02 -1.43 -15.94
N LEU A 196 9.85 -2.71 -16.27
CA LEU A 196 10.92 -3.54 -16.87
C LEU A 196 10.73 -3.82 -18.36
N ASN A 197 9.66 -3.30 -18.98
CA ASN A 197 9.35 -3.40 -20.40
C ASN A 197 9.28 -4.86 -20.94
N HIS A 198 8.90 -5.83 -20.10
CA HIS A 198 8.65 -7.17 -20.55
C HIS A 198 7.35 -7.25 -21.36
N SER A 199 7.33 -8.10 -22.41
CA SER A 199 6.13 -8.26 -23.22
C SER A 199 4.98 -8.91 -22.46
N GLU A 200 3.77 -8.46 -22.76
CA GLU A 200 2.54 -8.98 -22.18
C GLU A 200 2.41 -10.49 -22.37
N GLU A 201 2.80 -11.00 -23.55
CA GLU A 201 2.73 -12.42 -23.88
C GLU A 201 3.65 -13.26 -22.98
N LYS A 202 4.90 -12.80 -22.78
CA LYS A 202 5.88 -13.48 -21.91
C LYS A 202 5.39 -13.54 -20.47
N ILE A 203 4.86 -12.42 -19.94
CA ILE A 203 4.31 -12.36 -18.59
C ILE A 203 3.11 -13.29 -18.45
N ALA A 204 2.18 -13.26 -19.42
CA ALA A 204 0.99 -14.09 -19.39
C ALA A 204 1.31 -15.59 -19.46
N THR A 205 2.30 -15.98 -20.27
CA THR A 205 2.78 -17.35 -20.37
C THR A 205 3.33 -17.83 -19.04
N PHE A 206 4.21 -17.05 -18.43
CA PHE A 206 4.76 -17.38 -17.11
C PHE A 206 3.66 -17.55 -16.02
N LEU A 207 2.71 -16.61 -15.96
CA LEU A 207 1.63 -16.69 -14.96
C LEU A 207 0.75 -17.92 -15.19
N LYS A 208 0.48 -18.30 -16.45
CA LYS A 208 -0.24 -19.54 -16.76
C LYS A 208 0.56 -20.76 -16.34
N GLU A 209 1.83 -20.86 -16.66
CA GLU A 209 2.69 -21.96 -16.25
C GLU A 209 2.79 -22.11 -14.74
N LEU A 210 2.84 -20.99 -13.99
CA LEU A 210 2.90 -21.01 -12.53
C LEU A 210 1.57 -21.47 -11.90
N ILE A 211 0.44 -21.05 -12.44
CA ILE A 211 -0.88 -21.26 -11.81
C ILE A 211 -1.60 -22.50 -12.32
N LEU A 212 -1.51 -22.79 -13.64
CA LEU A 212 -2.24 -23.90 -14.26
C LEU A 212 -1.47 -25.21 -14.10
N ASP A 213 -2.19 -26.28 -13.79
CA ASP A 213 -1.60 -27.61 -13.67
C ASP A 213 -1.28 -28.18 -15.05
N GLY A 214 -0.15 -28.88 -15.15
CA GLY A 214 0.28 -29.54 -16.38
C GLY A 214 0.73 -28.60 -17.50
N MET A 215 0.84 -27.28 -17.26
CA MET A 215 1.22 -26.30 -18.30
C MET A 215 2.73 -26.14 -18.45
N THR A 216 3.53 -26.65 -17.53
CA THR A 216 4.98 -26.48 -17.60
C THR A 216 5.74 -27.76 -17.28
N SER A 217 6.89 -27.92 -17.94
CA SER A 217 7.93 -28.91 -17.59
C SER A 217 9.11 -28.25 -16.88
N ASN A 218 9.10 -26.92 -16.67
CA ASN A 218 10.18 -26.20 -16.03
C ASN A 218 10.27 -26.55 -14.54
N GLY A 219 11.37 -27.19 -14.14
CA GLY A 219 11.57 -27.66 -12.76
C GLY A 219 11.49 -26.57 -11.72
N THR A 220 11.97 -25.34 -12.00
CA THR A 220 11.89 -24.21 -11.06
C THR A 220 10.45 -23.78 -10.83
N ILE A 221 9.65 -23.67 -11.89
CA ILE A 221 8.22 -23.30 -11.80
C ILE A 221 7.45 -24.39 -11.04
N LEU A 222 7.69 -25.66 -11.37
CA LEU A 222 7.07 -26.79 -10.68
C LEU A 222 7.40 -26.80 -9.18
N TYR A 223 8.66 -26.53 -8.82
CA TYR A 223 9.06 -26.44 -7.42
C TYR A 223 8.35 -25.29 -6.69
N ALA A 224 8.36 -24.09 -7.29
CA ALA A 224 7.68 -22.91 -6.72
C ALA A 224 6.18 -23.18 -6.54
N ARG A 225 5.51 -23.71 -7.58
CA ARG A 225 4.12 -24.10 -7.55
C ARG A 225 3.82 -25.09 -6.42
N LYS A 226 4.60 -26.16 -6.28
CA LYS A 226 4.43 -27.18 -5.23
C LYS A 226 4.53 -26.56 -3.83
N ARG A 227 5.50 -25.69 -3.58
CA ARG A 227 5.69 -25.03 -2.29
C ARG A 227 4.52 -24.10 -1.96
N LEU A 228 4.10 -23.25 -2.93
CA LEU A 228 2.95 -22.36 -2.78
C LEU A 228 1.65 -23.13 -2.54
N LEU A 229 1.43 -24.23 -3.27
CA LEU A 229 0.26 -25.10 -3.08
C LEU A 229 0.24 -25.74 -1.68
N ARG A 230 1.36 -26.30 -1.22
CA ARG A 230 1.47 -26.89 0.11
C ARG A 230 1.21 -25.87 1.22
N ASN A 231 1.74 -24.65 1.06
CA ASN A 231 1.45 -23.56 1.98
C ASN A 231 -0.04 -23.20 1.99
N LYS A 232 -0.67 -23.11 0.81
CA LYS A 232 -2.10 -22.84 0.68
C LYS A 232 -2.97 -23.92 1.33
N MET A 233 -2.57 -25.18 1.22
CA MET A 233 -3.24 -26.33 1.83
C MET A 233 -2.88 -26.53 3.31
N LYS A 234 -2.09 -25.64 3.91
CA LYS A 234 -1.57 -25.73 5.29
C LYS A 234 -0.75 -26.99 5.57
N LEU A 235 -0.21 -27.62 4.54
CA LEU A 235 0.72 -28.75 4.64
C LEU A 235 2.17 -28.30 4.89
N GLU A 236 2.42 -27.01 4.73
CA GLU A 236 3.69 -26.34 4.95
C GLU A 236 3.42 -24.92 5.37
N THR A 237 4.30 -24.30 6.16
CA THR A 237 4.25 -22.88 6.49
C THR A 237 5.47 -22.20 5.90
N LEU A 238 5.23 -21.34 4.91
CA LEU A 238 6.28 -20.47 4.39
C LEU A 238 6.52 -19.31 5.36
N LYS A 239 7.79 -18.92 5.53
CA LYS A 239 8.13 -17.70 6.24
C LYS A 239 7.57 -16.49 5.47
N ARG A 240 7.36 -15.38 6.19
CA ARG A 240 6.88 -14.14 5.58
C ARG A 240 7.80 -13.75 4.41
N GLY A 241 7.23 -13.64 3.23
CA GLY A 241 7.92 -13.25 2.00
C GLY A 241 8.52 -14.37 1.16
N ASP A 242 8.53 -15.60 1.65
CA ASP A 242 9.05 -16.72 0.85
C ASP A 242 8.18 -17.00 -0.38
N ASP A 243 6.88 -16.73 -0.30
CA ASP A 243 5.95 -16.79 -1.43
C ASP A 243 6.35 -15.83 -2.57
N ILE A 244 6.76 -14.63 -2.21
CA ILE A 244 7.24 -13.63 -3.16
C ILE A 244 8.63 -14.02 -3.71
N ARG A 245 9.53 -14.52 -2.86
CA ARG A 245 10.84 -15.01 -3.30
C ARG A 245 10.70 -16.16 -4.29
N LEU A 246 9.79 -17.09 -4.03
CA LEU A 246 9.49 -18.19 -4.96
C LEU A 246 8.98 -17.66 -6.32
N LEU A 247 8.06 -16.68 -6.30
CA LEU A 247 7.54 -16.05 -7.51
C LEU A 247 8.66 -15.43 -8.34
N VAL A 248 9.51 -14.60 -7.72
CA VAL A 248 10.58 -13.89 -8.42
C VAL A 248 11.65 -14.86 -8.92
N ARG A 249 12.03 -15.86 -8.12
CA ARG A 249 13.00 -16.87 -8.58
C ARG A 249 12.50 -17.66 -9.77
N ALA A 250 11.24 -18.08 -9.73
CA ALA A 250 10.62 -18.79 -10.85
C ALA A 250 10.59 -17.92 -12.11
N TRP A 251 10.27 -16.62 -11.98
CA TRP A 251 10.31 -15.67 -13.09
C TRP A 251 11.71 -15.52 -13.69
N ASN A 252 12.73 -15.33 -12.85
CA ASN A 252 14.11 -15.17 -13.33
C ASN A 252 14.61 -16.41 -14.07
N ASP A 253 14.38 -17.58 -13.52
CA ASP A 253 14.80 -18.83 -14.16
C ASP A 253 14.00 -19.09 -15.45
N PHE A 254 12.71 -18.70 -15.49
CA PHE A 254 11.91 -18.71 -16.72
C PHE A 254 12.52 -17.81 -17.79
N CYS A 255 12.90 -16.57 -17.45
CA CYS A 255 13.51 -15.63 -18.38
C CYS A 255 14.87 -16.10 -18.89
N LEU A 256 15.64 -16.79 -18.08
CA LEU A 256 16.99 -17.26 -18.41
C LEU A 256 17.00 -18.67 -19.02
N GLY A 257 15.85 -19.30 -19.20
CA GLY A 257 15.75 -20.69 -19.64
C GLY A 257 16.40 -21.69 -18.69
N ARG A 258 16.57 -21.30 -17.42
CA ARG A 258 17.18 -22.15 -16.39
C ARG A 258 16.14 -23.04 -15.72
N GLN A 259 16.59 -24.19 -15.24
CA GLN A 259 15.76 -25.11 -14.50
C GLN A 259 16.51 -25.66 -13.29
N VAL A 260 15.85 -25.62 -12.14
CA VAL A 260 16.34 -26.25 -10.91
C VAL A 260 15.24 -27.10 -10.30
N GLN A 261 15.61 -28.22 -9.70
CA GLN A 261 14.67 -29.09 -8.99
C GLN A 261 14.34 -28.60 -7.59
N ILE A 262 15.23 -27.80 -6.99
CA ILE A 262 15.08 -27.26 -5.64
C ILE A 262 15.54 -25.80 -5.64
N ILE A 263 14.68 -24.90 -5.19
CA ILE A 263 15.05 -23.51 -4.91
C ILE A 263 15.55 -23.44 -3.48
N LYS A 264 16.84 -23.12 -3.31
CA LYS A 264 17.41 -22.85 -1.99
C LYS A 264 16.93 -21.48 -1.52
N MET A 265 16.27 -21.44 -0.36
CA MET A 265 15.70 -20.22 0.24
C MET A 265 16.66 -19.59 1.26
N ASN A 266 17.97 -19.59 0.98
CA ASN A 266 18.96 -18.94 1.82
C ASN A 266 18.75 -17.42 1.78
N GLU A 267 19.02 -16.74 2.88
CA GLU A 267 18.86 -15.27 3.03
C GLU A 267 19.70 -14.47 2.03
N ASP A 268 20.80 -15.05 1.51
CA ASP A 268 21.73 -14.42 0.58
C ASP A 268 21.34 -14.57 -0.90
N VAL A 269 20.27 -15.27 -1.23
CA VAL A 269 19.82 -15.39 -2.62
C VAL A 269 18.91 -14.23 -2.96
N PHE A 270 19.53 -13.10 -3.27
CA PHE A 270 18.86 -11.93 -3.82
C PHE A 270 18.32 -12.26 -5.20
N VAL A 271 17.03 -12.10 -5.33
CA VAL A 271 16.34 -12.42 -6.55
C VAL A 271 16.18 -11.16 -7.35
N TYR A 272 17.14 -10.88 -8.20
CA TYR A 272 17.03 -9.83 -9.19
C TYR A 272 15.99 -10.18 -10.22
N ILE A 273 15.03 -9.27 -10.43
CA ILE A 273 14.34 -9.22 -11.70
C ILE A 273 15.26 -8.45 -12.64
N ARG A 274 16.03 -9.18 -13.44
CA ARG A 274 16.88 -8.54 -14.43
C ARG A 274 16.01 -8.11 -15.62
N PRO A 275 16.18 -6.88 -16.13
CA PRO A 275 15.75 -6.57 -17.47
C PRO A 275 16.53 -7.50 -18.41
N VAL A 276 15.84 -8.20 -19.26
CA VAL A 276 16.43 -9.06 -20.30
C VAL A 276 16.29 -8.35 -21.62
#